data_269cc297e62445228bc228f55acc4e01
#
_entry.id   269cc297e62445228bc228f55acc4e01
#
_cell.length_a   1.000
_cell.length_b   1.000
_cell.length_c   1.000
_cell.angle_alpha   90.00
_cell.angle_beta   90.00
_cell.angle_gamma   90.00
#
_symmetry.space_group_name_H-M   'P 1'
#
loop_
_entity.id
_entity.type
_entity.pdbx_description
1 polymer ?
#
loop_
_entity_poly.entity_id
_entity_poly.type
_entity_poly.pdbx_seq_one_letter_code
_entity_poly.pdbx_strand_id
1 'polypeptide(L)'
;MSNVRDDASTPSIVDAYSHLLSLAAHEFRTPASVVGGYLRMLQKDTESPLSERQQKMVDEAFNACTRIVGIVAELSEIAKLDSNIAPVKTETFDLFTDLTNVARNVQERASRDVQLQLGGYAEGARMTGDRSRLVSAFDAFFRALLREQPTAVTMVADRRLVTSGNSTAATIIIAKDTDVQRAYEAAPRPFDEHRGGVGLSLPIARRVIERAGGRVWSPTPDSDDDRGLRSAVVVSIPLPE
;
A
#
# COMPACT_ATOMS: atom_id res chain seq x y z
N MET A 1 -33.47 35.18 27.00
CA MET A 1 -32.09 34.78 27.33
C MET A 1 -31.96 33.30 26.99
N SER A 2 -31.59 32.99 25.74
CA SER A 2 -31.40 31.62 25.26
C SER A 2 -29.92 31.25 25.42
N ASN A 3 -29.63 30.29 26.28
CA ASN A 3 -28.33 29.68 26.45
C ASN A 3 -28.03 28.81 25.19
N VAL A 4 -27.23 29.31 24.29
CA VAL A 4 -26.55 28.49 23.29
C VAL A 4 -25.45 27.77 24.04
N ARG A 5 -25.66 26.49 24.36
CA ARG A 5 -24.58 25.60 24.76
C ARG A 5 -23.78 25.27 23.51
N ASP A 6 -22.57 25.80 23.44
CA ASP A 6 -21.51 25.31 22.56
C ASP A 6 -21.27 23.83 22.88
N ASP A 7 -21.80 22.98 22.04
CA ASP A 7 -21.54 21.55 22.05
C ASP A 7 -20.19 21.33 21.34
N ALA A 8 -19.09 21.67 22.03
CA ALA A 8 -17.76 21.32 21.62
C ALA A 8 -17.63 19.80 21.79
N SER A 9 -18.03 19.05 20.74
CA SER A 9 -17.87 17.61 20.69
C SER A 9 -16.40 17.26 20.94
N THR A 10 -16.15 16.54 22.05
CA THR A 10 -14.81 16.01 22.36
C THR A 10 -14.31 15.22 21.16
N PRO A 11 -13.14 15.55 20.56
CA PRO A 11 -12.62 14.84 19.42
C PRO A 11 -12.50 13.35 19.74
N SER A 12 -12.87 12.49 18.79
CA SER A 12 -12.71 11.06 18.98
C SER A 12 -11.24 10.71 19.22
N ILE A 13 -10.97 9.59 19.88
CA ILE A 13 -9.58 9.12 20.09
C ILE A 13 -8.86 8.99 18.75
N VAL A 14 -9.58 8.57 17.71
CA VAL A 14 -9.05 8.45 16.35
C VAL A 14 -8.65 9.82 15.78
N ASP A 15 -9.49 10.85 15.96
CA ASP A 15 -9.18 12.19 15.49
C ASP A 15 -7.99 12.80 16.21
N ALA A 16 -7.90 12.62 17.54
CA ALA A 16 -6.77 13.08 18.34
C ALA A 16 -5.46 12.38 17.93
N TYR A 17 -5.50 11.07 17.68
CA TYR A 17 -4.36 10.29 17.20
C TYR A 17 -3.92 10.72 15.79
N SER A 18 -4.85 10.88 14.87
CA SER A 18 -4.56 11.31 13.50
C SER A 18 -3.97 12.73 13.46
N HIS A 19 -4.46 13.63 14.32
CA HIS A 19 -3.90 14.97 14.47
C HIS A 19 -2.46 14.93 15.00
N LEU A 20 -2.20 14.11 16.02
CA LEU A 20 -0.86 13.94 16.59
C LEU A 20 0.12 13.38 15.55
N LEU A 21 -0.28 12.36 14.78
CA LEU A 21 0.54 11.80 13.69
C LEU A 21 0.84 12.85 12.61
N SER A 22 -0.14 13.66 12.24
CA SER A 22 0.03 14.73 11.25
C SER A 22 1.03 15.78 11.72
N LEU A 23 0.92 16.19 12.99
CA LEU A 23 1.85 17.13 13.62
C LEU A 23 3.26 16.55 13.69
N ALA A 24 3.41 15.32 14.18
CA ALA A 24 4.70 14.65 14.25
C ALA A 24 5.35 14.54 12.87
N ALA A 25 4.58 14.15 11.84
CA ALA A 25 5.06 14.09 10.48
C ALA A 25 5.57 15.44 9.96
N HIS A 26 4.88 16.54 10.31
CA HIS A 26 5.34 17.89 9.96
C HIS A 26 6.64 18.26 10.65
N GLU A 27 6.74 18.01 11.95
CA GLU A 27 7.91 18.33 12.77
C GLU A 27 9.16 17.51 12.39
N PHE A 28 9.00 16.27 11.93
CA PHE A 28 10.11 15.46 11.41
C PHE A 28 10.53 15.84 10.00
N ARG A 29 9.62 16.31 9.15
CA ARG A 29 9.92 16.67 7.76
C ARG A 29 10.94 17.79 7.67
N THR A 30 10.79 18.82 8.50
CA THR A 30 11.65 20.01 8.48
C THR A 30 13.12 19.67 8.73
N PRO A 31 13.50 19.06 9.88
CA PRO A 31 14.91 18.73 10.12
C PRO A 31 15.47 17.69 9.14
N ALA A 32 14.68 16.71 8.73
CA ALA A 32 15.12 15.74 7.74
C ALA A 32 15.42 16.40 6.38
N SER A 33 14.60 17.36 5.95
CA SER A 33 14.84 18.11 4.71
C SER A 33 16.10 18.98 4.78
N VAL A 34 16.37 19.57 5.94
CA VAL A 34 17.61 20.36 6.16
C VAL A 34 18.83 19.46 6.09
N VAL A 35 18.84 18.32 6.78
CA VAL A 35 19.96 17.35 6.71
C VAL A 35 20.16 16.86 5.29
N GLY A 36 19.09 16.46 4.58
CA GLY A 36 19.17 16.04 3.18
C GLY A 36 19.68 17.14 2.25
N GLY A 37 19.36 18.41 2.53
CA GLY A 37 19.89 19.58 1.82
C GLY A 37 21.40 19.70 1.95
N TYR A 38 21.93 19.64 3.17
CA TYR A 38 23.37 19.70 3.42
C TYR A 38 24.12 18.51 2.81
N LEU A 39 23.60 17.29 2.92
CA LEU A 39 24.22 16.13 2.29
C LEU A 39 24.27 16.27 0.76
N ARG A 40 23.23 16.82 0.14
CA ARG A 40 23.22 17.10 -1.30
C ARG A 40 24.21 18.20 -1.70
N MET A 41 24.40 19.21 -0.86
CA MET A 41 25.44 20.24 -1.09
C MET A 41 26.83 19.62 -1.04
N LEU A 42 27.13 18.77 -0.05
CA LEU A 42 28.41 18.06 0.04
C LEU A 42 28.66 17.15 -1.19
N GLN A 43 27.64 16.45 -1.69
CA GLN A 43 27.77 15.62 -2.90
C GLN A 43 28.10 16.43 -4.15
N LYS A 44 27.70 17.70 -4.20
CA LYS A 44 27.86 18.59 -5.36
C LYS A 44 29.01 19.55 -5.22
N ASP A 45 29.72 19.53 -4.11
CA ASP A 45 30.85 20.44 -3.88
C ASP A 45 32.02 20.08 -4.79
N THR A 46 32.32 20.97 -5.73
CA THR A 46 33.41 20.84 -6.68
C THR A 46 34.67 21.60 -6.25
N GLU A 47 34.55 22.51 -5.28
CA GLU A 47 35.70 23.27 -4.77
C GLU A 47 36.47 22.45 -3.72
N SER A 48 35.78 21.65 -2.96
CA SER A 48 36.34 20.71 -1.96
C SER A 48 35.77 19.30 -2.15
N PRO A 49 36.23 18.56 -3.17
CA PRO A 49 35.67 17.25 -3.48
C PRO A 49 35.96 16.27 -2.36
N LEU A 50 34.92 15.46 -2.03
CA LEU A 50 35.04 14.42 -1.02
C LEU A 50 35.97 13.30 -1.51
N SER A 51 36.71 12.68 -0.57
CA SER A 51 37.40 11.42 -0.86
C SER A 51 36.38 10.31 -1.14
N GLU A 52 36.78 9.26 -1.83
CA GLU A 52 35.88 8.11 -2.15
C GLU A 52 35.18 7.54 -0.92
N ARG A 53 35.90 7.44 0.19
CA ARG A 53 35.33 6.98 1.46
C ARG A 53 34.26 7.95 2.00
N GLN A 54 34.53 9.25 1.96
CA GLN A 54 33.58 10.27 2.41
C GLN A 54 32.35 10.31 1.48
N GLN A 55 32.55 10.22 0.17
CA GLN A 55 31.47 10.15 -0.81
C GLN A 55 30.51 9.00 -0.47
N LYS A 56 31.04 7.80 -0.24
CA LYS A 56 30.22 6.64 0.14
C LYS A 56 29.41 6.89 1.42
N MET A 57 30.03 7.48 2.44
CA MET A 57 29.34 7.80 3.70
C MET A 57 28.23 8.85 3.51
N VAL A 58 28.48 9.87 2.69
CA VAL A 58 27.48 10.91 2.36
C VAL A 58 26.34 10.32 1.55
N ASP A 59 26.61 9.44 0.61
CA ASP A 59 25.59 8.76 -0.20
C ASP A 59 24.70 7.86 0.67
N GLU A 60 25.29 7.10 1.58
CA GLU A 60 24.55 6.26 2.54
C GLU A 60 23.67 7.13 3.46
N ALA A 61 24.22 8.24 3.99
CA ALA A 61 23.49 9.16 4.84
C ALA A 61 22.34 9.87 4.08
N PHE A 62 22.58 10.27 2.83
CA PHE A 62 21.54 10.87 1.98
C PHE A 62 20.41 9.89 1.68
N ASN A 63 20.74 8.63 1.37
CA ASN A 63 19.76 7.57 1.16
C ASN A 63 18.92 7.30 2.42
N ALA A 64 19.56 7.27 3.60
CA ALA A 64 18.87 7.12 4.88
C ALA A 64 17.93 8.31 5.15
N CYS A 65 18.39 9.54 4.92
CA CYS A 65 17.59 10.75 5.07
C CYS A 65 16.37 10.74 4.12
N THR A 66 16.57 10.37 2.86
CA THR A 66 15.49 10.22 1.88
C THR A 66 14.45 9.19 2.34
N ARG A 67 14.91 8.08 2.93
CA ARG A 67 14.00 7.07 3.50
C ARG A 67 13.19 7.62 4.67
N ILE A 68 13.81 8.40 5.57
CA ILE A 68 13.10 9.07 6.69
C ILE A 68 12.00 9.98 6.15
N VAL A 69 12.31 10.83 5.16
CA VAL A 69 11.32 11.72 4.53
C VAL A 69 10.17 10.92 3.90
N GLY A 70 10.48 9.77 3.27
CA GLY A 70 9.47 8.85 2.73
C GLY A 70 8.53 8.32 3.81
N ILE A 71 9.06 7.80 4.93
CA ILE A 71 8.28 7.29 6.05
C ILE A 71 7.40 8.39 6.67
N VAL A 72 7.93 9.58 6.81
CA VAL A 72 7.17 10.76 7.31
C VAL A 72 6.00 11.10 6.39
N ALA A 73 6.20 11.02 5.07
CA ALA A 73 5.12 11.22 4.10
C ALA A 73 4.04 10.13 4.21
N GLU A 74 4.45 8.87 4.35
CA GLU A 74 3.54 7.73 4.55
C GLU A 74 2.73 7.87 5.86
N LEU A 75 3.35 8.29 6.97
CA LEU A 75 2.66 8.58 8.23
C LEU A 75 1.61 9.69 8.07
N SER A 76 1.97 10.77 7.36
CA SER A 76 1.04 11.86 7.05
C SER A 76 -0.15 11.38 6.21
N GLU A 77 0.07 10.45 5.26
CA GLU A 77 -1.02 9.88 4.46
C GLU A 77 -1.94 8.99 5.30
N ILE A 78 -1.40 8.18 6.21
CA ILE A 78 -2.19 7.39 7.17
C ILE A 78 -3.07 8.32 8.01
N ALA A 79 -2.50 9.37 8.58
CA ALA A 79 -3.24 10.33 9.39
C ALA A 79 -4.42 10.96 8.64
N LYS A 80 -4.21 11.34 7.36
CA LYS A 80 -5.26 11.88 6.50
C LYS A 80 -6.34 10.88 6.14
N LEU A 81 -5.95 9.62 5.93
CA LEU A 81 -6.91 8.54 5.67
C LEU A 81 -7.74 8.25 6.92
N ASP A 82 -7.14 8.16 8.09
CA ASP A 82 -7.83 7.83 9.34
C ASP A 82 -8.79 8.96 9.79
N SER A 83 -8.44 10.23 9.56
CA SER A 83 -9.28 11.39 9.88
C SER A 83 -10.33 11.75 8.83
N ASN A 84 -10.44 10.97 7.75
CA ASN A 84 -11.33 11.28 6.61
C ASN A 84 -11.10 12.66 5.94
N ILE A 85 -10.00 13.33 6.22
CA ILE A 85 -9.64 14.64 5.63
C ILE A 85 -8.95 14.48 4.26
N ALA A 86 -8.49 13.28 3.94
CA ALA A 86 -7.83 13.03 2.66
C ALA A 86 -8.76 13.41 1.49
N PRO A 87 -8.37 14.36 0.62
CA PRO A 87 -9.18 14.71 -0.54
C PRO A 87 -9.33 13.46 -1.42
N VAL A 88 -10.57 13.18 -1.82
CA VAL A 88 -10.90 12.06 -2.72
C VAL A 88 -11.03 12.61 -4.12
N LYS A 89 -10.18 12.16 -5.03
CA LYS A 89 -10.34 12.43 -6.45
C LYS A 89 -11.17 11.32 -7.07
N THR A 90 -12.45 11.61 -7.30
CA THR A 90 -13.40 10.63 -7.82
C THR A 90 -13.34 10.55 -9.33
N GLU A 91 -13.03 9.36 -9.85
CA GLU A 91 -13.04 9.04 -11.28
C GLU A 91 -13.83 7.74 -11.51
N THR A 92 -14.39 7.58 -12.72
CA THR A 92 -14.96 6.29 -13.15
C THR A 92 -13.93 5.55 -13.99
N PHE A 93 -13.65 4.30 -13.63
CA PHE A 93 -12.62 3.48 -14.29
C PHE A 93 -12.96 1.99 -14.16
N ASP A 94 -12.23 1.14 -14.87
CA ASP A 94 -12.28 -0.30 -14.71
C ASP A 94 -11.04 -0.78 -13.93
N LEU A 95 -11.26 -1.32 -12.73
CA LEU A 95 -10.19 -1.75 -11.84
C LEU A 95 -9.35 -2.88 -12.48
N PHE A 96 -9.96 -3.85 -13.13
CA PHE A 96 -9.24 -4.99 -13.71
C PHE A 96 -8.32 -4.56 -14.86
N THR A 97 -8.76 -3.57 -15.66
CA THR A 97 -7.92 -2.95 -16.68
C THR A 97 -6.72 -2.25 -16.08
N ASP A 98 -6.92 -1.48 -15.00
CA ASP A 98 -5.82 -0.78 -14.32
C ASP A 98 -4.82 -1.76 -13.70
N LEU A 99 -5.28 -2.87 -13.11
CA LEU A 99 -4.41 -3.91 -12.56
C LEU A 99 -3.47 -4.51 -13.61
N THR A 100 -3.88 -4.55 -14.87
CA THR A 100 -3.02 -4.99 -15.96
C THR A 100 -1.80 -4.08 -16.14
N ASN A 101 -1.99 -2.77 -16.03
CA ASN A 101 -0.91 -1.80 -16.11
C ASN A 101 -0.02 -1.84 -14.86
N VAL A 102 -0.63 -1.97 -13.67
CA VAL A 102 0.11 -2.10 -12.40
C VAL A 102 1.01 -3.33 -12.42
N ALA A 103 0.48 -4.49 -12.79
CA ALA A 103 1.24 -5.74 -12.83
C ALA A 103 2.43 -5.65 -13.79
N ARG A 104 2.26 -5.06 -14.97
CA ARG A 104 3.34 -4.83 -15.93
C ARG A 104 4.45 -3.96 -15.33
N ASN A 105 4.10 -2.83 -14.73
CA ASN A 105 5.06 -1.90 -14.14
C ASN A 105 5.83 -2.51 -12.96
N VAL A 106 5.18 -3.34 -12.16
CA VAL A 106 5.81 -4.03 -11.04
C VAL A 106 6.75 -5.12 -11.54
N GLN A 107 6.34 -5.88 -12.57
CA GLN A 107 7.14 -6.94 -13.18
C GLN A 107 8.45 -6.40 -13.77
N GLU A 108 8.42 -5.26 -14.47
CA GLU A 108 9.62 -4.62 -15.03
C GLU A 108 10.66 -4.24 -13.97
N ARG A 109 10.24 -4.06 -12.71
CA ARG A 109 11.10 -3.71 -11.58
C ARG A 109 11.47 -4.90 -10.69
N ALA A 110 10.87 -6.05 -10.93
CA ALA A 110 11.15 -7.25 -10.13
C ALA A 110 12.54 -7.80 -10.51
N SER A 111 13.43 -7.84 -9.52
CA SER A 111 14.66 -8.59 -9.62
C SER A 111 14.41 -10.02 -9.14
N ARG A 112 15.12 -11.01 -9.69
CA ARG A 112 15.01 -12.45 -9.39
C ARG A 112 13.84 -13.08 -10.14
N ASP A 113 13.98 -14.11 -10.84
CA ASP A 113 13.05 -14.93 -11.62
C ASP A 113 11.64 -15.16 -11.01
N VAL A 114 11.12 -14.18 -10.23
CA VAL A 114 9.77 -14.16 -9.70
C VAL A 114 8.87 -13.43 -10.69
N GLN A 115 7.88 -14.12 -11.21
CA GLN A 115 6.96 -13.59 -12.19
C GLN A 115 5.60 -13.27 -11.55
N LEU A 116 4.97 -12.18 -11.99
CA LEU A 116 3.59 -11.85 -11.69
C LEU A 116 2.75 -12.04 -12.94
N GLN A 117 1.79 -12.95 -12.90
CA GLN A 117 0.82 -13.16 -13.95
C GLN A 117 -0.57 -12.71 -13.50
N LEU A 118 -1.39 -12.34 -14.47
CA LEU A 118 -2.78 -11.98 -14.23
C LEU A 118 -3.68 -13.12 -14.69
N GLY A 119 -4.53 -13.60 -13.80
CA GLY A 119 -5.58 -14.57 -14.08
C GLY A 119 -6.98 -13.92 -14.10
N GLY A 120 -7.99 -14.73 -14.50
CA GLY A 120 -9.39 -14.34 -14.42
C GLY A 120 -9.82 -13.27 -15.42
N TYR A 121 -10.76 -12.41 -15.02
CA TYR A 121 -11.35 -11.38 -15.90
C TYR A 121 -10.35 -10.26 -16.21
N ALA A 122 -10.28 -9.86 -17.48
CA ALA A 122 -9.42 -8.74 -17.91
C ALA A 122 -10.06 -7.37 -17.67
N GLU A 123 -11.37 -7.33 -17.64
CA GLU A 123 -12.23 -6.12 -17.48
C GLU A 123 -13.54 -6.48 -16.79
N GLY A 124 -14.40 -5.50 -16.55
CA GLY A 124 -15.74 -5.70 -15.99
C GLY A 124 -15.87 -5.26 -14.53
N ALA A 125 -14.80 -4.79 -13.90
CA ALA A 125 -14.83 -4.22 -12.55
C ALA A 125 -14.96 -2.70 -12.59
N ARG A 126 -16.04 -2.20 -13.23
CA ARG A 126 -16.29 -0.76 -13.35
C ARG A 126 -16.71 -0.19 -12.01
N MET A 127 -15.99 0.85 -11.58
CA MET A 127 -16.24 1.49 -10.29
C MET A 127 -15.96 3.00 -10.35
N THR A 128 -16.43 3.70 -9.31
CA THR A 128 -16.17 5.14 -9.14
C THR A 128 -15.45 5.34 -7.81
N GLY A 129 -14.29 5.99 -7.83
CA GLY A 129 -13.49 6.18 -6.62
C GLY A 129 -12.15 6.85 -6.90
N ASP A 130 -11.25 6.81 -5.92
CA ASP A 130 -9.89 7.35 -6.05
C ASP A 130 -8.98 6.33 -6.76
N ARG A 131 -9.00 6.42 -8.10
CA ARG A 131 -8.23 5.55 -8.98
C ARG A 131 -6.75 5.53 -8.64
N SER A 132 -6.17 6.71 -8.39
CA SER A 132 -4.73 6.82 -8.16
C SER A 132 -4.29 6.11 -6.88
N ARG A 133 -5.09 6.22 -5.80
CA ARG A 133 -4.83 5.52 -4.54
C ARG A 133 -5.04 4.02 -4.67
N LEU A 134 -6.07 3.57 -5.36
CA LEU A 134 -6.31 2.14 -5.60
C LEU A 134 -5.18 1.51 -6.43
N VAL A 135 -4.73 2.17 -7.49
CA VAL A 135 -3.57 1.74 -8.28
C VAL A 135 -2.32 1.62 -7.40
N SER A 136 -2.06 2.62 -6.55
CA SER A 136 -0.92 2.60 -5.60
C SER A 136 -1.05 1.50 -4.55
N ALA A 137 -2.26 1.21 -4.08
CA ALA A 137 -2.52 0.13 -3.13
C ALA A 137 -2.19 -1.24 -3.72
N PHE A 138 -2.61 -1.50 -4.96
CA PHE A 138 -2.28 -2.76 -5.64
C PHE A 138 -0.80 -2.87 -6.02
N ASP A 139 -0.14 -1.76 -6.40
CA ASP A 139 1.33 -1.73 -6.59
C ASP A 139 2.04 -2.16 -5.30
N ALA A 140 1.57 -1.68 -4.13
CA ALA A 140 2.13 -2.05 -2.84
C ALA A 140 1.92 -3.55 -2.52
N PHE A 141 0.71 -4.10 -2.73
CA PHE A 141 0.45 -5.53 -2.55
C PHE A 141 1.32 -6.38 -3.46
N PHE A 142 1.39 -6.08 -4.75
CA PHE A 142 2.20 -6.85 -5.68
C PHE A 142 3.67 -6.82 -5.31
N ARG A 143 4.23 -5.66 -4.98
CA ARG A 143 5.64 -5.55 -4.58
C ARG A 143 5.94 -6.30 -3.29
N ALA A 144 5.09 -6.18 -2.27
CA ALA A 144 5.29 -6.87 -1.02
C ALA A 144 5.35 -8.38 -1.22
N LEU A 145 4.39 -8.91 -1.97
CA LEU A 145 4.27 -10.35 -2.20
C LEU A 145 5.39 -10.91 -3.07
N LEU A 146 5.82 -10.18 -4.11
CA LEU A 146 6.97 -10.59 -4.93
C LEU A 146 8.28 -10.58 -4.13
N ARG A 147 8.47 -9.59 -3.24
CA ARG A 147 9.68 -9.51 -2.40
C ARG A 147 9.81 -10.65 -1.41
N GLU A 148 8.72 -11.20 -0.92
CA GLU A 148 8.70 -12.32 0.01
C GLU A 148 9.11 -13.65 -0.64
N GLN A 149 9.04 -13.74 -1.96
CA GLN A 149 9.37 -14.99 -2.63
C GLN A 149 10.89 -15.20 -2.65
N PRO A 150 11.38 -16.36 -2.17
CA PRO A 150 12.81 -16.59 -2.05
C PRO A 150 13.51 -16.90 -3.39
N THR A 151 12.80 -17.48 -4.34
CA THR A 151 13.33 -17.98 -5.63
C THR A 151 12.31 -17.87 -6.75
N ALA A 152 12.68 -18.30 -7.95
CA ALA A 152 11.82 -18.39 -9.13
C ALA A 152 10.46 -19.04 -8.83
N VAL A 153 9.44 -18.21 -8.80
CA VAL A 153 8.05 -18.59 -8.51
C VAL A 153 7.13 -17.74 -9.38
N THR A 154 6.05 -18.33 -9.87
CA THR A 154 4.96 -17.59 -10.50
C THR A 154 3.91 -17.25 -9.44
N MET A 155 3.73 -15.94 -9.23
CA MET A 155 2.61 -15.37 -8.48
C MET A 155 1.49 -15.03 -9.46
N VAL A 156 0.26 -15.28 -9.07
CA VAL A 156 -0.93 -14.95 -9.88
C VAL A 156 -1.77 -13.96 -9.11
N ALA A 157 -2.20 -12.91 -9.78
CA ALA A 157 -3.28 -12.03 -9.32
C ALA A 157 -4.54 -12.39 -10.11
N ASP A 158 -5.35 -13.28 -9.54
CA ASP A 158 -6.57 -13.78 -10.15
C ASP A 158 -7.75 -12.86 -9.85
N ARG A 159 -8.43 -12.39 -10.89
CA ARG A 159 -9.48 -11.37 -10.84
C ARG A 159 -10.83 -12.02 -11.07
N ARG A 160 -11.73 -11.89 -10.09
CA ARG A 160 -13.06 -12.50 -10.12
C ARG A 160 -14.13 -11.46 -9.87
N LEU A 161 -15.28 -11.65 -10.50
CA LEU A 161 -16.53 -10.99 -10.12
C LEU A 161 -17.31 -11.97 -9.26
N VAL A 162 -17.53 -11.62 -8.00
CA VAL A 162 -18.23 -12.46 -7.02
C VAL A 162 -19.55 -11.82 -6.68
N THR A 163 -20.65 -12.48 -7.03
CA THR A 163 -22.00 -12.00 -6.74
C THR A 163 -22.56 -12.71 -5.54
N SER A 164 -23.09 -11.94 -4.58
CA SER A 164 -23.80 -12.44 -3.40
C SER A 164 -25.11 -11.66 -3.23
N GLY A 165 -26.23 -12.33 -3.47
CA GLY A 165 -27.53 -11.67 -3.55
C GLY A 165 -27.54 -10.64 -4.70
N ASN A 166 -27.84 -9.38 -4.37
CA ASN A 166 -27.88 -8.27 -5.34
C ASN A 166 -26.57 -7.51 -5.46
N SER A 167 -25.54 -7.87 -4.68
CA SER A 167 -24.27 -7.14 -4.68
C SER A 167 -23.19 -7.93 -5.41
N THR A 168 -22.46 -7.26 -6.29
CA THR A 168 -21.27 -7.80 -6.97
C THR A 168 -20.01 -7.14 -6.44
N ALA A 169 -18.97 -7.93 -6.22
CA ALA A 169 -17.67 -7.43 -5.80
C ALA A 169 -16.57 -7.87 -6.76
N ALA A 170 -15.61 -6.97 -7.01
CA ALA A 170 -14.35 -7.30 -7.64
C ALA A 170 -13.46 -7.95 -6.57
N THR A 171 -13.12 -9.22 -6.76
CA THR A 171 -12.25 -9.98 -5.85
C THR A 171 -10.95 -10.33 -6.54
N ILE A 172 -9.84 -9.95 -5.94
CA ILE A 172 -8.49 -10.18 -6.45
C ILE A 172 -7.76 -11.10 -5.47
N ILE A 173 -7.40 -12.29 -5.92
CA ILE A 173 -6.65 -13.29 -5.16
C ILE A 173 -5.20 -13.24 -5.62
N ILE A 174 -4.28 -12.85 -4.74
CA ILE A 174 -2.86 -12.77 -5.05
C ILE A 174 -2.17 -13.92 -4.29
N ALA A 175 -1.75 -14.92 -5.03
CA ALA A 175 -1.17 -16.15 -4.47
C ALA A 175 -0.16 -16.77 -5.44
N LYS A 176 0.54 -17.82 -5.02
CA LYS A 176 1.27 -18.68 -5.96
C LYS A 176 0.26 -19.34 -6.91
N ASP A 177 0.68 -19.59 -8.12
CA ASP A 177 -0.14 -20.23 -9.15
C ASP A 177 -0.89 -21.48 -8.64
N THR A 178 -0.19 -22.33 -7.93
CA THR A 178 -0.76 -23.58 -7.37
C THR A 178 -1.76 -23.37 -6.23
N ASP A 179 -1.78 -22.19 -5.60
CA ASP A 179 -2.51 -21.93 -4.35
C ASP A 179 -3.70 -20.97 -4.52
N VAL A 180 -3.96 -20.46 -5.73
CA VAL A 180 -5.01 -19.46 -5.99
C VAL A 180 -6.38 -19.92 -5.50
N GLN A 181 -6.80 -21.15 -5.85
CA GLN A 181 -8.10 -21.66 -5.47
C GLN A 181 -8.19 -21.94 -3.96
N ARG A 182 -7.14 -22.50 -3.38
CA ARG A 182 -7.05 -22.72 -1.92
C ARG A 182 -7.11 -21.39 -1.15
N ALA A 183 -6.42 -20.36 -1.65
CA ALA A 183 -6.45 -19.03 -1.03
C ALA A 183 -7.83 -18.37 -1.09
N TYR A 184 -8.61 -18.65 -2.15
CA TYR A 184 -9.97 -18.16 -2.26
C TYR A 184 -10.94 -18.86 -1.30
N GLU A 185 -10.79 -20.18 -1.10
CA GLU A 185 -11.67 -21.01 -0.28
C GLU A 185 -11.32 -20.98 1.22
N ALA A 186 -10.09 -20.65 1.55
CA ALA A 186 -9.60 -20.64 2.93
C ALA A 186 -10.31 -19.60 3.79
N ALA A 187 -10.51 -19.93 5.07
CA ALA A 187 -11.08 -19.00 6.03
C ALA A 187 -10.23 -17.71 6.15
N PRO A 188 -10.88 -16.55 6.23
CA PRO A 188 -10.18 -15.29 6.33
C PRO A 188 -9.55 -15.12 7.73
N ARG A 189 -8.32 -14.59 7.78
CA ARG A 189 -7.65 -14.09 8.99
C ARG A 189 -7.22 -12.64 8.80
N PRO A 190 -6.90 -11.91 9.87
CA PRO A 190 -6.41 -10.54 9.76
C PRO A 190 -5.23 -10.43 8.80
N PHE A 191 -5.25 -9.37 7.98
CA PHE A 191 -4.15 -9.08 7.06
C PHE A 191 -2.90 -8.66 7.83
N ASP A 192 -1.76 -9.27 7.49
CA ASP A 192 -0.47 -8.88 8.04
C ASP A 192 0.11 -7.70 7.24
N GLU A 193 0.12 -6.53 7.85
CA GLU A 193 0.62 -5.27 7.26
C GLU A 193 2.14 -5.13 7.32
N HIS A 194 2.85 -5.98 8.06
CA HIS A 194 4.30 -5.86 8.29
C HIS A 194 5.14 -6.66 7.29
N ARG A 195 4.50 -7.34 6.37
CA ARG A 195 5.13 -8.21 5.40
C ARG A 195 5.83 -7.46 4.25
N GLY A 196 6.70 -8.15 3.53
CA GLY A 196 7.33 -7.68 2.27
C GLY A 196 8.33 -6.54 2.41
N GLY A 197 8.57 -6.02 3.61
CA GLY A 197 9.56 -4.96 3.85
C GLY A 197 9.33 -3.69 3.01
N VAL A 198 8.07 -3.33 2.75
CA VAL A 198 7.66 -2.17 1.92
C VAL A 198 7.31 -0.92 2.76
N GLY A 199 7.76 -0.86 4.01
CA GLY A 199 7.48 0.26 4.91
C GLY A 199 6.01 0.33 5.32
N LEU A 200 5.40 1.51 5.26
CA LEU A 200 4.00 1.73 5.61
C LEU A 200 3.05 1.64 4.41
N SER A 201 3.54 1.20 3.25
CA SER A 201 2.73 1.12 2.03
C SER A 201 1.57 0.12 2.17
N LEU A 202 1.74 -1.01 2.87
CA LEU A 202 0.65 -1.97 3.12
C LEU A 202 -0.41 -1.45 4.12
N PRO A 203 -0.05 -0.84 5.26
CA PRO A 203 -1.00 -0.11 6.10
C PRO A 203 -1.83 0.94 5.34
N ILE A 204 -1.20 1.69 4.41
CA ILE A 204 -1.89 2.64 3.54
C ILE A 204 -2.82 1.91 2.57
N ALA A 205 -2.31 0.87 1.90
CA ALA A 205 -3.07 0.09 0.93
C ALA A 205 -4.35 -0.50 1.55
N ARG A 206 -4.27 -1.08 2.74
CA ARG A 206 -5.45 -1.59 3.45
C ARG A 206 -6.49 -0.49 3.68
N ARG A 207 -6.08 0.67 4.21
CA ARG A 207 -6.98 1.81 4.46
C ARG A 207 -7.64 2.32 3.18
N VAL A 208 -6.90 2.37 2.09
CA VAL A 208 -7.44 2.76 0.78
C VAL A 208 -8.54 1.78 0.33
N ILE A 209 -8.31 0.48 0.46
CA ILE A 209 -9.31 -0.55 0.13
C ILE A 209 -10.53 -0.42 1.04
N GLU A 210 -10.34 -0.27 2.36
CA GLU A 210 -11.44 -0.11 3.32
C GLU A 210 -12.27 1.16 3.06
N ARG A 211 -11.63 2.26 2.67
CA ARG A 211 -12.35 3.49 2.26
C ARG A 211 -13.14 3.33 0.95
N ALA A 212 -12.72 2.44 0.08
CA ALA A 212 -13.50 2.06 -1.10
C ALA A 212 -14.65 1.07 -0.77
N GLY A 213 -14.94 0.84 0.52
CA GLY A 213 -15.94 -0.13 0.97
C GLY A 213 -15.48 -1.58 0.88
N GLY A 214 -14.20 -1.80 0.54
CA GLY A 214 -13.63 -3.13 0.35
C GLY A 214 -13.05 -3.73 1.63
N ARG A 215 -12.48 -4.92 1.50
CA ARG A 215 -11.83 -5.67 2.57
C ARG A 215 -10.54 -6.31 2.07
N VAL A 216 -9.54 -6.41 2.97
CA VAL A 216 -8.29 -7.12 2.74
C VAL A 216 -8.12 -8.17 3.83
N TRP A 217 -7.76 -9.38 3.47
CA TRP A 217 -7.47 -10.44 4.42
C TRP A 217 -6.38 -11.38 3.92
N SER A 218 -5.78 -12.10 4.84
CA SER A 218 -4.91 -13.23 4.53
C SER A 218 -5.72 -14.53 4.64
N PRO A 219 -5.52 -15.50 3.74
CA PRO A 219 -6.08 -16.84 3.92
C PRO A 219 -5.46 -17.52 5.15
N THR A 220 -6.26 -18.31 5.86
CA THR A 220 -5.76 -19.14 6.96
C THR A 220 -4.99 -20.33 6.39
N PRO A 221 -3.71 -20.53 6.76
CA PRO A 221 -2.95 -21.66 6.28
C PRO A 221 -3.44 -22.97 6.92
N ASP A 222 -3.34 -24.07 6.18
CA ASP A 222 -3.75 -25.39 6.65
C ASP A 222 -2.81 -25.94 7.75
N SER A 223 -1.55 -25.49 7.75
CA SER A 223 -0.54 -25.84 8.74
C SER A 223 0.49 -24.72 8.91
N ASP A 224 1.33 -24.84 9.95
CA ASP A 224 2.41 -23.87 10.19
C ASP A 224 3.46 -23.83 9.08
N ASP A 225 3.63 -24.89 8.33
CA ASP A 225 4.58 -25.00 7.22
C ASP A 225 3.98 -24.59 5.86
N ASP A 226 2.69 -24.26 5.80
CA ASP A 226 2.01 -23.84 4.56
C ASP A 226 2.41 -22.42 4.14
N ARG A 227 3.58 -22.33 3.52
CA ARG A 227 4.13 -21.07 2.99
C ARG A 227 3.32 -20.51 1.83
N GLY A 228 2.57 -21.36 1.11
CA GLY A 228 1.74 -20.96 -0.03
C GLY A 228 0.62 -20.03 0.42
N LEU A 229 -0.24 -20.49 1.32
CA LEU A 229 -1.33 -19.68 1.86
C LEU A 229 -0.82 -18.53 2.74
N ARG A 230 0.29 -18.69 3.47
CA ARG A 230 0.89 -17.59 4.22
C ARG A 230 1.30 -16.41 3.34
N SER A 231 1.76 -16.68 2.12
CA SER A 231 2.16 -15.64 1.16
C SER A 231 1.00 -15.07 0.34
N ALA A 232 -0.22 -15.55 0.53
CA ALA A 232 -1.36 -15.08 -0.22
C ALA A 232 -2.08 -13.89 0.44
N VAL A 233 -2.79 -13.12 -0.37
CA VAL A 233 -3.66 -12.01 0.04
C VAL A 233 -4.91 -12.03 -0.82
N VAL A 234 -6.05 -11.75 -0.21
CA VAL A 234 -7.32 -11.57 -0.91
C VAL A 234 -7.85 -10.16 -0.66
N VAL A 235 -8.22 -9.49 -1.73
CA VAL A 235 -8.83 -8.16 -1.71
C VAL A 235 -10.20 -8.27 -2.36
N SER A 236 -11.23 -7.73 -1.73
CA SER A 236 -12.57 -7.65 -2.30
C SER A 236 -13.11 -6.23 -2.18
N ILE A 237 -13.62 -5.67 -3.28
CA ILE A 237 -14.15 -4.32 -3.33
C ILE A 237 -15.55 -4.39 -3.94
N PRO A 238 -16.60 -3.87 -3.27
CA PRO A 238 -17.94 -3.86 -3.82
C PRO A 238 -18.00 -2.97 -5.07
N LEU A 239 -18.73 -3.43 -6.07
CA LEU A 239 -19.00 -2.65 -7.27
C LEU A 239 -20.35 -1.95 -7.14
N PRO A 240 -20.53 -0.75 -7.71
CA PRO A 240 -21.84 -0.11 -7.76
C PRO A 240 -22.84 -0.97 -8.56
N GLU A 241 -24.11 -0.89 -8.17
CA GLU A 241 -25.23 -1.52 -8.90
C GLU A 241 -25.41 -0.92 -10.28
#